data_6b09832359f3290ee2d3d057dfbeb96a
#
_entry.id   6b09832359f3290ee2d3d057dfbeb96a
#
_cell.length_a   1.000
_cell.length_b   1.000
_cell.length_c   1.000
_cell.angle_alpha   90.00
_cell.angle_beta   90.00
_cell.angle_gamma   90.00
#
_symmetry.space_group_name_H-M   'P 1'
#
loop_
_entity.id
_entity.type
_entity.pdbx_description
1 polymer ?
#
loop_
_entity_poly.entity_id
_entity_poly.type
_entity_poly.pdbx_seq_one_letter_code
_entity_poly.pdbx_strand_id
1 'polypeptide(L)'
;MREGFIMDIEKISFSLISLAGDSFSKLIEALQAAKESNTELVDQLLKEADDLMIEAHKVQTEMLIQETRGEQASFSVLLVHAQDTLMNTILASTLIREMIEMHQEMKALKKEEEK
;
A
#
# COMPACT_ATOMS: atom_id res chain seq x y z
N MET A 1 -20.63 24.10 -4.01
CA MET A 1 -20.42 22.73 -4.51
C MET A 1 -19.02 22.53 -5.10
N ARG A 2 -18.59 23.38 -6.02
CA ARG A 2 -17.23 23.25 -6.59
C ARG A 2 -16.12 23.51 -5.56
N GLU A 3 -16.34 24.46 -4.65
CA GLU A 3 -15.37 24.75 -3.60
C GLU A 3 -15.22 23.58 -2.62
N GLY A 4 -16.35 22.93 -2.26
CA GLY A 4 -16.33 21.74 -1.43
C GLY A 4 -15.63 20.57 -2.11
N PHE A 5 -15.80 20.44 -3.44
CA PHE A 5 -15.13 19.41 -4.22
C PHE A 5 -13.62 19.61 -4.27
N ILE A 6 -13.16 20.84 -4.45
CA ILE A 6 -11.70 21.18 -4.46
C ILE A 6 -11.06 20.86 -3.11
N MET A 7 -11.75 21.17 -1.99
CA MET A 7 -11.29 20.81 -0.65
C MET A 7 -11.23 19.31 -0.46
N ASP A 8 -12.23 18.59 -1.02
CA ASP A 8 -12.28 17.14 -0.95
C ASP A 8 -11.11 16.49 -1.70
N ILE A 9 -10.64 17.08 -2.79
CA ILE A 9 -9.48 16.57 -3.53
C ILE A 9 -8.20 16.68 -2.73
N GLU A 10 -7.97 17.77 -2.01
CA GLU A 10 -6.84 17.87 -1.10
C GLU A 10 -6.91 16.82 -0.01
N LYS A 11 -8.07 16.67 0.60
CA LYS A 11 -8.32 15.64 1.61
C LYS A 11 -8.09 14.24 1.06
N ILE A 12 -8.63 13.97 -0.13
CA ILE A 12 -8.48 12.69 -0.81
C ILE A 12 -6.99 12.40 -1.06
N SER A 13 -6.27 13.40 -1.58
CA SER A 13 -4.83 13.24 -1.87
C SER A 13 -4.03 12.93 -0.62
N PHE A 14 -4.23 13.69 0.46
CA PHE A 14 -3.54 13.44 1.73
C PHE A 14 -3.95 12.10 2.34
N SER A 15 -5.21 11.72 2.22
CA SER A 15 -5.71 10.42 2.69
C SER A 15 -5.02 9.27 1.96
N LEU A 16 -4.90 9.37 0.63
CA LEU A 16 -4.21 8.36 -0.19
C LEU A 16 -2.73 8.25 0.19
N ILE A 17 -2.05 9.39 0.33
CA ILE A 17 -0.63 9.43 0.71
C ILE A 17 -0.44 8.78 2.08
N SER A 18 -1.28 9.12 3.04
CA SER A 18 -1.20 8.60 4.40
C SER A 18 -1.46 7.10 4.45
N LEU A 19 -2.55 6.64 3.85
CA LEU A 19 -2.93 5.22 3.86
C LEU A 19 -1.91 4.36 3.10
N ALA A 20 -1.51 4.80 1.91
CA ALA A 20 -0.53 4.07 1.11
C ALA A 20 0.85 4.07 1.79
N GLY A 21 1.26 5.20 2.36
CA GLY A 21 2.52 5.29 3.08
C GLY A 21 2.56 4.40 4.30
N ASP A 22 1.48 4.37 5.08
CA ASP A 22 1.37 3.50 6.25
C ASP A 22 1.40 2.03 5.84
N SER A 23 0.69 1.68 4.75
CA SER A 23 0.72 0.32 4.20
C SER A 23 2.13 -0.07 3.79
N PHE A 24 2.83 0.82 3.07
CA PHE A 24 4.22 0.59 2.66
C PHE A 24 5.13 0.35 3.87
N SER A 25 4.98 1.14 4.93
CA SER A 25 5.76 0.96 6.16
C SER A 25 5.53 -0.42 6.78
N LYS A 26 4.27 -0.88 6.81
CA LYS A 26 3.94 -2.21 7.32
C LYS A 26 4.58 -3.30 6.47
N LEU A 27 4.62 -3.12 5.15
CA LEU A 27 5.26 -4.08 4.24
C LEU A 27 6.76 -4.18 4.51
N ILE A 28 7.44 -3.06 4.70
CA ILE A 28 8.88 -3.05 5.02
C ILE A 28 9.12 -3.72 6.37
N GLU A 29 8.29 -3.42 7.37
CA GLU A 29 8.39 -4.07 8.68
C GLU A 29 8.18 -5.58 8.57
N ALA A 30 7.24 -6.03 7.72
CA ALA A 30 7.00 -7.44 7.48
C ALA A 30 8.23 -8.12 6.88
N LEU A 31 8.90 -7.47 5.94
CA LEU A 31 10.13 -8.00 5.34
C LEU A 31 11.23 -8.14 6.42
N GLN A 32 11.38 -7.16 7.29
CA GLN A 32 12.33 -7.24 8.40
C GLN A 32 11.99 -8.38 9.35
N ALA A 33 10.70 -8.52 9.69
CA ALA A 33 10.25 -9.62 10.56
C ALA A 33 10.52 -10.98 9.93
N ALA A 34 10.37 -11.10 8.61
CA ALA A 34 10.69 -12.34 7.88
C ALA A 34 12.16 -12.69 8.00
N LYS A 35 13.05 -11.69 7.88
CA LYS A 35 14.49 -11.89 8.04
C LYS A 35 14.85 -12.37 9.45
N GLU A 36 14.06 -11.99 10.44
CA GLU A 36 14.23 -12.40 11.83
C GLU A 36 13.49 -13.70 12.15
N SER A 37 12.84 -14.30 11.17
CA SER A 37 12.06 -15.54 11.31
C SER A 37 10.85 -15.43 12.23
N ASN A 38 10.34 -14.22 12.39
CA ASN A 38 9.14 -13.98 13.20
C ASN A 38 7.90 -14.08 12.32
N THR A 39 7.46 -15.31 12.03
CA THR A 39 6.38 -15.59 11.10
C THR A 39 5.03 -15.05 11.55
N GLU A 40 4.75 -15.05 12.84
CA GLU A 40 3.50 -14.48 13.38
C GLU A 40 3.41 -12.99 13.13
N LEU A 41 4.53 -12.28 13.34
CA LEU A 41 4.59 -10.84 13.09
C LEU A 41 4.48 -10.52 11.60
N VAL A 42 5.10 -11.36 10.73
CA VAL A 42 4.96 -11.23 9.27
C VAL A 42 3.48 -11.25 8.88
N ASP A 43 2.74 -12.25 9.34
CA ASP A 43 1.33 -12.41 8.99
C ASP A 43 0.49 -11.24 9.49
N GLN A 44 0.75 -10.79 10.70
CA GLN A 44 0.05 -9.64 11.28
C GLN A 44 0.31 -8.36 10.49
N LEU A 45 1.57 -8.09 10.17
CA LEU A 45 1.96 -6.88 9.43
C LEU A 45 1.43 -6.87 8.00
N LEU A 46 1.45 -8.03 7.32
CA LEU A 46 0.88 -8.15 5.98
C LEU A 46 -0.64 -7.89 6.00
N LYS A 47 -1.33 -8.40 7.03
CA LYS A 47 -2.76 -8.15 7.18
C LYS A 47 -3.04 -6.67 7.43
N GLU A 48 -2.28 -6.03 8.29
CA GLU A 48 -2.41 -4.60 8.55
C GLU A 48 -2.16 -3.77 7.28
N ALA A 49 -1.15 -4.16 6.50
CA ALA A 49 -0.86 -3.51 5.22
C ALA A 49 -2.03 -3.65 4.25
N ASP A 50 -2.64 -4.84 4.16
CA ASP A 50 -3.79 -5.08 3.30
C ASP A 50 -5.01 -4.25 3.72
N ASP A 51 -5.28 -4.17 5.02
CA ASP A 51 -6.40 -3.38 5.53
C ASP A 51 -6.26 -1.91 5.16
N LEU A 52 -5.05 -1.35 5.28
CA LEU A 52 -4.75 0.02 4.88
C LEU A 52 -4.91 0.22 3.37
N MET A 53 -4.49 -0.77 2.59
CA MET A 53 -4.60 -0.71 1.13
C MET A 53 -6.06 -0.79 0.67
N ILE A 54 -6.89 -1.59 1.33
CA ILE A 54 -8.33 -1.65 1.05
C ILE A 54 -8.95 -0.28 1.25
N GLU A 55 -8.60 0.41 2.33
CA GLU A 55 -9.11 1.76 2.58
C GLU A 55 -8.64 2.75 1.51
N ALA A 56 -7.37 2.67 1.10
CA ALA A 56 -6.84 3.52 0.05
C ALA A 56 -7.56 3.28 -1.29
N HIS A 57 -7.84 2.03 -1.62
CA HIS A 57 -8.58 1.67 -2.83
C HIS A 57 -10.00 2.23 -2.83
N LYS A 58 -10.68 2.21 -1.69
CA LYS A 58 -12.02 2.79 -1.56
C LYS A 58 -12.00 4.28 -1.86
N VAL A 59 -11.02 4.99 -1.32
CA VAL A 59 -10.85 6.44 -1.56
C VAL A 59 -10.61 6.71 -3.05
N GLN A 60 -9.73 5.92 -3.68
CA GLN A 60 -9.46 6.05 -5.11
C GLN A 60 -10.69 5.77 -5.95
N THR A 61 -11.45 4.73 -5.62
CA THR A 61 -12.64 4.34 -6.35
C THR A 61 -13.70 5.46 -6.32
N GLU A 62 -13.91 6.09 -5.17
CA GLU A 62 -14.82 7.23 -5.06
C GLU A 62 -14.42 8.38 -5.96
N MET A 63 -13.13 8.67 -6.01
CA MET A 63 -12.59 9.73 -6.87
C MET A 63 -12.83 9.41 -8.35
N LEU A 64 -12.58 8.16 -8.76
CA LEU A 64 -12.80 7.73 -10.15
C LEU A 64 -14.28 7.77 -10.52
N ILE A 65 -15.17 7.39 -9.60
CA ILE A 65 -16.62 7.48 -9.83
C ILE A 65 -17.04 8.94 -10.05
N GLN A 66 -16.53 9.86 -9.25
CA GLN A 66 -16.81 11.28 -9.40
C GLN A 66 -16.35 11.80 -10.77
N GLU A 67 -15.20 11.38 -11.23
CA GLU A 67 -14.69 11.71 -12.55
C GLU A 67 -15.62 11.23 -13.67
N THR A 68 -16.12 10.00 -13.57
CA THR A 68 -17.04 9.45 -14.59
C THR A 68 -18.38 10.18 -14.64
N ARG A 69 -18.75 10.86 -13.55
CA ARG A 69 -19.99 11.67 -13.48
C ARG A 69 -19.78 13.08 -14.01
N GLY A 70 -18.62 13.38 -14.56
CA GLY A 70 -18.29 14.71 -15.07
C GLY A 70 -17.83 15.69 -14.01
N GLU A 71 -17.69 15.26 -12.76
CA GLU A 71 -17.14 16.06 -11.67
C GLU A 71 -15.63 15.93 -11.69
N GLN A 72 -14.99 16.60 -12.66
CA GLN A 72 -13.56 16.48 -12.82
C GLN A 72 -12.80 17.18 -11.70
N ALA A 73 -11.85 16.43 -11.11
CA ALA A 73 -10.87 16.98 -10.22
C ALA A 73 -9.97 17.95 -10.99
N SER A 74 -9.66 19.08 -10.39
CA SER A 74 -8.60 19.95 -10.91
C SER A 74 -7.31 19.14 -10.89
N PHE A 75 -6.61 19.15 -12.02
CA PHE A 75 -5.28 18.54 -12.08
C PHE A 75 -4.37 19.21 -11.06
N SER A 76 -3.70 18.43 -10.22
CA SER A 76 -2.75 18.95 -9.26
C SER A 76 -1.58 18.00 -9.10
N VAL A 77 -0.41 18.55 -8.80
CA VAL A 77 0.80 17.76 -8.52
C VAL A 77 0.57 16.89 -7.28
N LEU A 78 -0.16 17.41 -6.30
CA LEU A 78 -0.48 16.67 -5.08
C LEU A 78 -1.28 15.40 -5.40
N LEU A 79 -2.29 15.51 -6.28
CA LEU A 79 -3.10 14.36 -6.68
C LEU A 79 -2.28 13.34 -7.46
N VAL A 80 -1.42 13.80 -8.37
CA VAL A 80 -0.51 12.91 -9.13
C VAL A 80 0.42 12.18 -8.16
N HIS A 81 0.98 12.90 -7.19
CA HIS A 81 1.85 12.31 -6.17
C HIS A 81 1.11 11.26 -5.33
N ALA A 82 -0.15 11.55 -4.97
CA ALA A 82 -0.97 10.61 -4.21
C ALA A 82 -1.21 9.31 -5.01
N GLN A 83 -1.54 9.43 -6.30
CA GLN A 83 -1.74 8.29 -7.19
C GLN A 83 -0.44 7.49 -7.35
N ASP A 84 0.68 8.16 -7.54
CA ASP A 84 2.00 7.52 -7.62
C ASP A 84 2.31 6.73 -6.35
N THR A 85 2.07 7.32 -5.20
CA THR A 85 2.32 6.67 -3.90
C THR A 85 1.48 5.40 -3.79
N LEU A 86 0.20 5.47 -4.17
CA LEU A 86 -0.69 4.31 -4.15
C LEU A 86 -0.20 3.22 -5.10
N MET A 87 0.10 3.56 -6.35
CA MET A 87 0.53 2.58 -7.36
C MET A 87 1.87 1.94 -6.99
N ASN A 88 2.81 2.73 -6.48
CA ASN A 88 4.10 2.21 -6.03
C ASN A 88 3.94 1.27 -4.83
N THR A 89 3.00 1.55 -3.94
CA THR A 89 2.73 0.68 -2.79
C THR A 89 2.12 -0.65 -3.22
N ILE A 90 1.23 -0.62 -4.21
CA ILE A 90 0.64 -1.85 -4.79
C ILE A 90 1.75 -2.72 -5.38
N LEU A 91 2.65 -2.12 -6.16
CA LEU A 91 3.80 -2.83 -6.74
C LEU A 91 4.70 -3.37 -5.63
N ALA A 92 5.02 -2.55 -4.63
CA ALA A 92 5.86 -2.95 -3.51
C ALA A 92 5.25 -4.13 -2.76
N SER A 93 3.92 -4.14 -2.57
CA SER A 93 3.23 -5.25 -1.90
C SER A 93 3.50 -6.57 -2.60
N THR A 94 3.36 -6.59 -3.93
CA THR A 94 3.62 -7.79 -4.72
C THR A 94 5.07 -8.25 -4.58
N LEU A 95 6.01 -7.33 -4.77
CA LEU A 95 7.44 -7.67 -4.73
C LEU A 95 7.90 -8.08 -3.34
N ILE A 96 7.45 -7.40 -2.31
CA ILE A 96 7.84 -7.71 -0.93
C ILE A 96 7.33 -9.09 -0.51
N ARG A 97 6.10 -9.46 -0.90
CA ARG A 97 5.56 -10.78 -0.62
C ARG A 97 6.39 -11.87 -1.29
N GLU A 98 6.82 -11.64 -2.53
CA GLU A 98 7.72 -12.57 -3.22
C GLU A 98 9.07 -12.66 -2.53
N MET A 99 9.62 -11.53 -2.08
CA MET A 99 10.89 -11.49 -1.34
C MET A 99 10.80 -12.28 -0.04
N ILE A 100 9.70 -12.13 0.70
CA ILE A 100 9.46 -12.87 1.94
C ILE A 100 9.42 -14.38 1.65
N GLU A 101 8.68 -14.78 0.64
CA GLU A 101 8.56 -16.18 0.24
C GLU A 101 9.90 -16.77 -0.17
N MET A 102 10.66 -16.05 -1.00
CA MET A 102 12.00 -16.47 -1.41
C MET A 102 12.94 -16.62 -0.21
N HIS A 103 12.87 -15.68 0.72
CA HIS A 103 13.71 -15.75 1.93
C HIS A 103 13.37 -16.99 2.77
N GLN A 104 12.07 -17.29 2.92
CA GLN A 104 11.62 -18.47 3.65
C GLN A 104 12.08 -19.76 2.97
N GLU A 105 12.01 -19.81 1.64
CA GLU A 105 12.49 -20.96 0.86
C GLU A 105 14.00 -21.16 1.01
N MET A 106 14.77 -20.08 0.93
CA MET A 106 16.23 -20.15 1.12
C MET A 106 16.58 -20.65 2.52
N LYS A 107 15.81 -20.23 3.51
CA LYS A 107 16.04 -20.63 4.88
C LYS A 107 15.72 -22.12 5.08
N ALA A 108 14.67 -22.62 4.45
CA ALA A 108 14.31 -24.04 4.49
C ALA A 108 15.40 -24.90 3.84
N LEU A 109 15.94 -24.47 2.69
CA LEU A 109 17.03 -25.15 2.01
C LEU A 109 18.30 -25.20 2.87
N LYS A 110 18.61 -24.11 3.55
CA LYS A 110 19.77 -24.04 4.43
C LYS A 110 19.64 -25.02 5.59
N LYS A 111 18.46 -25.17 6.17
CA LYS A 111 18.19 -26.14 7.23
C LYS A 111 18.38 -27.58 6.77
N GLU A 112 17.98 -27.90 5.54
CA GLU A 112 18.18 -29.24 4.97
C GLU A 112 19.66 -29.55 4.78
N GLU A 113 20.46 -28.57 4.35
CA GLU A 113 21.91 -28.74 4.20
C GLU A 113 22.61 -29.02 5.52
N GLU A 114 22.09 -28.45 6.62
CA GLU A 114 22.65 -28.63 7.96
C GLU A 114 22.33 -30.00 8.57
N LYS A 115 21.42 -30.76 7.97
CA LYS A 115 21.10 -32.12 8.36
C LYS A 115 22.07 -33.10 7.71
#